data_c6fbab92e0628d3043ec533d44d26d72
#
_entry.id   c6fbab92e0628d3043ec533d44d26d72
#
_cell.length_a   1.000
_cell.length_b   1.000
_cell.length_c   1.000
_cell.angle_alpha   90.00
_cell.angle_beta   90.00
_cell.angle_gamma   90.00
#
_symmetry.space_group_name_H-M   'P 1'
#
loop_
_entity.id
_entity.type
_entity.pdbx_description
1 polymer ?
#
loop_
_entity_poly.entity_id
_entity_poly.type
_entity_poly.pdbx_seq_one_letter_code
_entity_poly.pdbx_strand_id
1 'polypeptide(L)'
;IIALMLLGLWWGSDSRGAGNKAVTYSEFQDYVKNGYVSKVLGYEDKSIEAYLKPNSVGAVFGADSTKVGRNPIITSRAPSTDKLEEFLQAEKEAGHFDGTSDYPPKSDIFPAILIQVLPLVLLIALWIFFMRRMSGGGSGGPGGVFNVGKSKAQLFEKGGAIKITFKDVAGLAEAKQEVEEIVEFLKEPQKYTDLGGKIPKGALLVGPPGTGKTLLAKAVAGEANVPFFSLAGSDFVEMFVGVGASRVRDLFKQAKEKAPCIVFIDEIDAVGRARGKNPAMGGNDERENTLNQLLTEMDGFGSNSGVIILAATNRVDVLDKALLRAGRFDRQIHVDLPDLNERKEVFGVHLRPIKIDDTVAVSYTHLTLPTIRL
;
A
#
# COMPACT_ATOMS: atom_id res chain seq x y z
N ILE A 1 23.53 -4.72 -3.90
CA ILE A 1 24.13 -5.47 -2.77
C ILE A 1 24.74 -6.77 -3.29
N ILE A 2 24.03 -7.62 -4.03
CA ILE A 2 24.55 -8.89 -4.59
C ILE A 2 25.72 -8.63 -5.55
N ALA A 3 25.64 -7.63 -6.42
CA ALA A 3 26.73 -7.25 -7.32
C ALA A 3 27.97 -6.75 -6.57
N LEU A 4 27.81 -6.02 -5.47
CA LEU A 4 28.89 -5.58 -4.60
C LEU A 4 29.51 -6.74 -3.82
N MET A 5 28.74 -7.74 -3.40
CA MET A 5 29.26 -8.98 -2.81
C MET A 5 30.04 -9.81 -3.82
N LEU A 6 29.55 -9.95 -5.05
CA LEU A 6 30.25 -10.67 -6.12
C LEU A 6 31.52 -9.94 -6.55
N LEU A 7 31.52 -8.61 -6.57
CA LEU A 7 32.72 -7.80 -6.84
C LEU A 7 33.75 -7.93 -5.71
N GLY A 8 33.29 -7.99 -4.44
CA GLY A 8 34.18 -8.26 -3.30
C GLY A 8 34.79 -9.67 -3.32
N LEU A 9 34.03 -10.66 -3.79
CA LEU A 9 34.51 -12.04 -4.01
C LEU A 9 35.53 -12.11 -5.15
N TRP A 10 35.31 -11.37 -6.22
CA TRP A 10 36.24 -11.32 -7.36
C TRP A 10 37.53 -10.57 -7.01
N TRP A 11 37.45 -9.50 -6.23
CA TRP A 11 38.63 -8.76 -5.77
C TRP A 11 39.42 -9.49 -4.68
N GLY A 12 38.75 -10.32 -3.84
CA GLY A 12 39.42 -11.12 -2.82
C GLY A 12 40.18 -12.33 -3.38
N SER A 13 39.89 -12.78 -4.60
CA SER A 13 40.56 -13.93 -5.23
C SER A 13 41.90 -13.55 -5.92
N ASP A 14 42.17 -12.28 -6.13
CA ASP A 14 43.32 -11.80 -6.89
C ASP A 14 44.50 -11.34 -6.00
N SER A 15 44.35 -11.46 -4.67
CA SER A 15 45.43 -11.13 -3.72
C SER A 15 46.35 -12.32 -3.44
N ARG A 16 46.52 -13.29 -4.36
CA ARG A 16 47.67 -14.18 -4.38
C ARG A 16 48.86 -13.35 -4.87
N GLY A 17 49.50 -12.67 -3.91
CA GLY A 17 50.60 -11.77 -4.18
C GLY A 17 51.70 -12.48 -4.98
N ALA A 18 52.44 -11.69 -5.75
CA ALA A 18 53.56 -12.08 -6.62
C ALA A 18 54.76 -12.78 -5.89
N GLY A 19 54.51 -13.40 -4.74
CA GLY A 19 55.49 -14.07 -3.91
C GLY A 19 55.28 -15.57 -3.69
N ASN A 20 54.30 -16.19 -4.38
CA ASN A 20 54.03 -17.63 -4.22
C ASN A 20 54.48 -18.38 -5.48
N LYS A 21 55.42 -19.36 -5.30
CA LYS A 21 55.85 -20.27 -6.35
C LYS A 21 55.43 -21.69 -6.00
N ALA A 22 54.66 -22.34 -6.90
CA ALA A 22 54.35 -23.74 -6.79
C ALA A 22 55.55 -24.58 -7.26
N VAL A 23 55.99 -25.53 -6.43
CA VAL A 23 57.14 -26.38 -6.72
C VAL A 23 56.78 -27.84 -6.48
N THR A 24 57.50 -28.76 -7.13
CA THR A 24 57.35 -30.20 -6.87
C THR A 24 57.86 -30.55 -5.47
N TYR A 25 57.45 -31.71 -4.96
CA TYR A 25 57.94 -32.16 -3.64
C TYR A 25 59.45 -32.41 -3.63
N SER A 26 60.02 -32.88 -4.73
CA SER A 26 61.47 -33.08 -4.88
C SER A 26 62.23 -31.74 -4.84
N GLU A 27 61.75 -30.73 -5.54
CA GLU A 27 62.36 -29.37 -5.48
C GLU A 27 62.24 -28.76 -4.08
N PHE A 28 61.11 -28.98 -3.41
CA PHE A 28 60.96 -28.58 -2.01
C PHE A 28 62.00 -29.23 -1.10
N GLN A 29 62.23 -30.56 -1.28
CA GLN A 29 63.24 -31.25 -0.51
C GLN A 29 64.64 -30.68 -0.77
N ASP A 30 64.96 -30.38 -2.02
CA ASP A 30 66.29 -29.78 -2.36
C ASP A 30 66.42 -28.38 -1.76
N TYR A 31 65.37 -27.59 -1.68
CA TYR A 31 65.46 -26.29 -1.04
C TYR A 31 65.63 -26.39 0.50
N VAL A 32 65.02 -27.41 1.13
CA VAL A 32 65.24 -27.70 2.56
C VAL A 32 66.69 -28.13 2.82
N LYS A 33 67.24 -29.07 1.99
CA LYS A 33 68.61 -29.54 2.09
C LYS A 33 69.64 -28.43 1.90
N ASN A 34 69.34 -27.48 1.01
CA ASN A 34 70.24 -26.35 0.79
C ASN A 34 70.10 -25.26 1.85
N GLY A 35 69.22 -25.45 2.87
CA GLY A 35 69.10 -24.52 3.99
C GLY A 35 68.37 -23.25 3.63
N TYR A 36 67.59 -23.21 2.48
CA TYR A 36 66.89 -22.04 1.98
C TYR A 36 65.57 -21.74 2.69
N VAL A 37 65.01 -22.71 3.44
CA VAL A 37 63.72 -22.64 4.11
C VAL A 37 63.90 -22.21 5.56
N SER A 38 63.04 -21.25 6.02
CA SER A 38 63.03 -20.76 7.39
C SER A 38 61.89 -21.33 8.22
N LYS A 39 60.72 -21.60 7.60
CA LYS A 39 59.55 -22.15 8.27
C LYS A 39 58.75 -23.02 7.30
N VAL A 40 58.24 -24.16 7.80
CA VAL A 40 57.37 -25.04 7.02
C VAL A 40 56.05 -25.19 7.76
N LEU A 41 54.95 -24.99 7.02
CA LEU A 41 53.59 -25.27 7.46
C LEU A 41 53.08 -26.47 6.68
N GLY A 42 52.76 -27.55 7.36
CA GLY A 42 52.13 -28.72 6.80
C GLY A 42 50.63 -28.72 7.17
N TYR A 43 49.76 -28.93 6.18
CA TYR A 43 48.33 -29.00 6.41
C TYR A 43 47.80 -30.43 6.25
N GLU A 44 46.68 -30.75 6.86
CA GLU A 44 45.99 -32.06 6.77
C GLU A 44 45.67 -32.49 5.34
N ASP A 45 45.44 -31.52 4.44
CA ASP A 45 45.21 -31.77 3.01
C ASP A 45 46.48 -32.08 2.21
N LYS A 46 47.59 -32.34 2.93
CA LYS A 46 48.94 -32.61 2.38
C LYS A 46 49.56 -31.42 1.64
N SER A 47 48.97 -30.24 1.70
CA SER A 47 49.62 -29.04 1.19
C SER A 47 50.72 -28.58 2.13
N ILE A 48 51.79 -28.06 1.54
CA ILE A 48 52.94 -27.50 2.26
C ILE A 48 53.09 -26.06 1.86
N GLU A 49 53.28 -25.19 2.82
CA GLU A 49 53.70 -23.81 2.61
C GLU A 49 55.06 -23.63 3.31
N ALA A 50 56.07 -23.30 2.55
CA ALA A 50 57.39 -23.08 3.11
C ALA A 50 57.87 -21.63 2.87
N TYR A 51 58.29 -21.01 3.94
CA TYR A 51 58.80 -19.64 3.95
C TYR A 51 60.30 -19.68 3.70
N LEU A 52 60.74 -18.87 2.76
CA LEU A 52 62.19 -18.80 2.42
C LEU A 52 62.93 -17.80 3.28
N LYS A 53 64.21 -18.06 3.48
CA LYS A 53 65.14 -17.09 4.10
C LYS A 53 65.39 -15.93 3.13
N PRO A 54 65.49 -14.67 3.58
CA PRO A 54 65.67 -13.54 2.72
C PRO A 54 66.87 -13.64 1.74
N ASN A 55 67.94 -14.31 2.18
CA ASN A 55 69.16 -14.48 1.37
C ASN A 55 69.01 -15.54 0.26
N SER A 56 67.97 -16.36 0.30
CA SER A 56 67.76 -17.49 -0.61
C SER A 56 66.75 -17.19 -1.73
N VAL A 57 66.12 -16.03 -1.70
CA VAL A 57 65.07 -15.60 -2.67
C VAL A 57 65.61 -15.59 -4.10
N GLY A 58 66.80 -15.09 -4.32
CA GLY A 58 67.46 -15.06 -5.64
C GLY A 58 67.73 -16.46 -6.20
N ALA A 59 68.08 -17.42 -5.36
CA ALA A 59 68.34 -18.79 -5.78
C ALA A 59 67.07 -19.55 -6.21
N VAL A 60 65.89 -19.24 -5.55
CA VAL A 60 64.63 -19.93 -5.79
C VAL A 60 63.78 -19.25 -6.89
N PHE A 61 63.80 -17.92 -6.95
CA PHE A 61 62.96 -17.13 -7.88
C PHE A 61 63.75 -16.62 -9.12
N GLY A 62 65.06 -16.68 -9.12
CA GLY A 62 65.88 -16.25 -10.27
C GLY A 62 65.59 -14.81 -10.72
N ALA A 63 65.21 -14.63 -11.98
CA ALA A 63 64.93 -13.33 -12.56
C ALA A 63 63.72 -12.61 -11.97
N ASP A 64 62.79 -13.35 -11.36
CA ASP A 64 61.58 -12.81 -10.71
C ASP A 64 61.78 -12.36 -9.27
N SER A 65 63.00 -12.47 -8.73
CA SER A 65 63.32 -12.12 -7.34
C SER A 65 63.04 -10.66 -6.97
N THR A 66 63.00 -9.74 -7.93
CA THR A 66 62.67 -8.32 -7.74
C THR A 66 61.17 -8.01 -7.58
N LYS A 67 60.32 -8.95 -7.97
CA LYS A 67 58.84 -8.84 -7.89
C LYS A 67 58.26 -9.51 -6.66
N VAL A 68 59.08 -10.23 -5.90
CA VAL A 68 58.71 -11.03 -4.75
C VAL A 68 58.54 -10.13 -3.52
N GLY A 69 57.41 -10.21 -2.82
CA GLY A 69 57.13 -9.43 -1.61
C GLY A 69 58.04 -9.80 -0.42
N ARG A 70 57.84 -9.16 0.74
CA ARG A 70 58.68 -9.32 1.93
C ARG A 70 58.72 -10.74 2.50
N ASN A 71 57.72 -11.59 2.22
CA ASN A 71 57.65 -12.98 2.73
C ASN A 71 57.37 -13.93 1.54
N PRO A 72 58.41 -14.35 0.81
CA PRO A 72 58.29 -15.31 -0.27
C PRO A 72 57.93 -16.70 0.25
N ILE A 73 56.93 -17.30 -0.35
CA ILE A 73 56.37 -18.59 0.02
C ILE A 73 56.49 -19.53 -1.17
N ILE A 74 56.96 -20.74 -0.95
CA ILE A 74 56.82 -21.83 -1.90
C ILE A 74 55.72 -22.78 -1.44
N THR A 75 54.90 -23.23 -2.37
CA THR A 75 53.81 -24.17 -2.11
C THR A 75 54.12 -25.49 -2.80
N SER A 76 53.97 -26.59 -2.05
CA SER A 76 54.16 -27.95 -2.55
C SER A 76 53.09 -28.88 -1.98
N ARG A 77 53.15 -30.15 -2.33
CA ARG A 77 52.26 -31.17 -1.81
C ARG A 77 53.04 -32.39 -1.37
N ALA A 78 52.94 -32.76 -0.09
CA ALA A 78 53.58 -33.93 0.45
C ALA A 78 52.86 -35.23 0.04
N PRO A 79 53.55 -36.35 -0.04
CA PRO A 79 52.93 -37.67 -0.20
C PRO A 79 52.08 -38.05 1.02
N SER A 80 52.54 -37.74 2.23
CA SER A 80 51.79 -37.80 3.51
C SER A 80 52.41 -36.84 4.52
N THR A 81 51.64 -36.47 5.55
CA THR A 81 52.09 -35.62 6.64
C THR A 81 53.19 -36.29 7.46
N ASP A 82 53.09 -37.60 7.72
CA ASP A 82 54.08 -38.37 8.47
C ASP A 82 55.48 -38.41 7.79
N LYS A 83 55.43 -38.59 6.44
CA LYS A 83 56.71 -38.59 5.65
C LYS A 83 57.33 -37.18 5.57
N LEU A 84 56.51 -36.12 5.60
CA LEU A 84 56.99 -34.75 5.68
C LEU A 84 57.70 -34.51 7.03
N GLU A 85 57.04 -34.95 8.10
CA GLU A 85 57.58 -34.79 9.45
C GLU A 85 58.90 -35.58 9.63
N GLU A 86 58.93 -36.86 9.22
CA GLU A 86 60.12 -37.72 9.25
C GLU A 86 61.29 -37.08 8.44
N PHE A 87 61.00 -36.56 7.24
CA PHE A 87 61.98 -35.87 6.41
C PHE A 87 62.48 -34.57 7.08
N LEU A 88 61.61 -33.71 7.61
CA LEU A 88 62.01 -32.46 8.26
C LEU A 88 62.85 -32.74 9.54
N GLN A 89 62.53 -33.82 10.30
CA GLN A 89 63.27 -34.20 11.47
C GLN A 89 64.65 -34.72 11.10
N ALA A 90 64.72 -35.55 10.05
CA ALA A 90 66.05 -36.08 9.59
C ALA A 90 66.95 -34.91 9.07
N GLU A 91 66.43 -33.97 8.33
CA GLU A 91 67.21 -32.82 7.86
C GLU A 91 67.56 -31.82 8.97
N LYS A 92 66.81 -31.79 10.06
CA LYS A 92 67.12 -31.00 11.26
C LYS A 92 68.26 -31.64 12.05
N GLU A 93 68.26 -32.96 12.17
CA GLU A 93 69.39 -33.73 12.80
C GLU A 93 70.65 -33.65 11.98
N ALA A 94 70.52 -33.60 10.63
CA ALA A 94 71.65 -33.41 9.72
C ALA A 94 72.21 -31.96 9.69
N GLY A 95 71.51 -31.00 10.33
CA GLY A 95 71.91 -29.59 10.38
C GLY A 95 71.60 -28.78 9.14
N HIS A 96 70.83 -29.34 8.20
CA HIS A 96 70.43 -28.64 6.95
C HIS A 96 69.16 -27.77 7.12
N PHE A 97 68.36 -28.11 8.13
CA PHE A 97 67.12 -27.34 8.43
C PHE A 97 67.19 -26.83 9.87
N ASP A 98 67.32 -25.51 10.03
CA ASP A 98 67.34 -24.82 11.32
C ASP A 98 66.00 -24.10 11.60
N GLY A 99 65.00 -24.33 10.75
CA GLY A 99 63.71 -23.69 10.81
C GLY A 99 62.70 -24.35 11.77
N THR A 100 61.47 -23.79 11.80
CA THR A 100 60.35 -24.34 12.56
C THR A 100 59.37 -25.03 11.63
N SER A 101 58.88 -26.20 12.05
CA SER A 101 57.75 -26.90 11.40
C SER A 101 56.51 -26.77 12.27
N ASP A 102 55.36 -26.50 11.64
CA ASP A 102 54.07 -26.36 12.32
C ASP A 102 52.98 -27.00 11.47
N TYR A 103 51.93 -27.54 12.11
CA TYR A 103 50.87 -28.28 11.45
C TYR A 103 49.49 -27.69 11.84
N PRO A 104 49.18 -26.45 11.41
CA PRO A 104 47.92 -25.86 11.74
C PRO A 104 46.76 -26.52 10.96
N PRO A 105 45.57 -26.67 11.56
CA PRO A 105 44.40 -27.06 10.80
C PRO A 105 44.05 -25.98 9.77
N LYS A 106 43.84 -26.38 8.51
CA LYS A 106 43.40 -25.45 7.45
C LYS A 106 41.94 -25.10 7.66
N SER A 107 41.67 -23.97 8.27
CA SER A 107 40.30 -23.50 8.48
C SER A 107 39.76 -22.87 7.19
N ASP A 108 39.18 -23.69 6.33
CA ASP A 108 38.37 -23.20 5.22
C ASP A 108 37.00 -22.67 5.76
N ILE A 109 37.06 -21.52 6.41
CA ILE A 109 35.86 -20.85 6.98
C ILE A 109 34.86 -20.47 5.85
N PHE A 110 35.37 -20.27 4.64
CA PHE A 110 34.58 -19.77 3.51
C PHE A 110 33.51 -20.76 3.03
N PRO A 111 33.78 -22.07 2.76
CA PRO A 111 32.71 -23.01 2.39
C PRO A 111 31.73 -23.26 3.53
N ALA A 112 32.18 -23.24 4.79
CA ALA A 112 31.33 -23.43 5.95
C ALA A 112 30.32 -22.27 6.09
N ILE A 113 30.74 -21.01 5.93
CA ILE A 113 29.86 -19.83 5.92
C ILE A 113 28.92 -19.87 4.73
N LEU A 114 29.41 -20.27 3.54
CA LEU A 114 28.58 -20.35 2.34
C LEU A 114 27.42 -21.35 2.51
N ILE A 115 27.72 -22.54 3.04
CA ILE A 115 26.70 -23.59 3.26
C ILE A 115 25.67 -23.14 4.30
N GLN A 116 26.08 -22.40 5.31
CA GLN A 116 25.20 -21.97 6.40
C GLN A 116 24.37 -20.74 6.05
N VAL A 117 24.89 -19.81 5.23
CA VAL A 117 24.23 -18.55 4.85
C VAL A 117 23.39 -18.70 3.57
N LEU A 118 23.78 -19.60 2.66
CA LEU A 118 23.07 -19.82 1.38
C LEU A 118 21.58 -20.13 1.53
N PRO A 119 21.14 -21.06 2.41
CA PRO A 119 19.71 -21.35 2.59
C PRO A 119 18.95 -20.13 3.15
N LEU A 120 19.55 -19.34 4.02
CA LEU A 120 18.94 -18.10 4.54
C LEU A 120 18.73 -17.05 3.44
N VAL A 121 19.73 -16.86 2.58
CA VAL A 121 19.65 -15.93 1.44
C VAL A 121 18.62 -16.41 0.43
N LEU A 122 18.55 -17.72 0.17
CA LEU A 122 17.53 -18.32 -0.71
C LEU A 122 16.12 -18.12 -0.16
N LEU A 123 15.94 -18.28 1.14
CA LEU A 123 14.65 -18.10 1.82
C LEU A 123 14.20 -16.64 1.75
N ILE A 124 15.12 -15.68 1.97
CA ILE A 124 14.84 -14.25 1.83
C ILE A 124 14.54 -13.90 0.37
N ALA A 125 15.28 -14.44 -0.59
CA ALA A 125 15.04 -14.20 -2.02
C ALA A 125 13.67 -14.77 -2.45
N LEU A 126 13.32 -15.97 -2.00
CA LEU A 126 12.02 -16.58 -2.22
C LEU A 126 10.90 -15.74 -1.60
N TRP A 127 11.10 -15.24 -0.38
CA TRP A 127 10.15 -14.37 0.31
C TRP A 127 9.93 -13.04 -0.44
N ILE A 128 11.02 -12.40 -0.91
CA ILE A 128 10.95 -11.19 -1.75
C ILE A 128 10.27 -11.50 -3.10
N PHE A 129 10.54 -12.66 -3.70
CA PHE A 129 9.91 -13.10 -4.95
C PHE A 129 8.40 -13.30 -4.76
N PHE A 130 7.98 -13.97 -3.68
CA PHE A 130 6.55 -14.12 -3.35
C PHE A 130 5.89 -12.78 -3.04
N MET A 131 6.54 -11.90 -2.28
CA MET A 131 6.04 -10.54 -2.05
C MET A 131 5.88 -9.75 -3.34
N ARG A 132 6.85 -9.82 -4.26
CA ARG A 132 6.74 -9.16 -5.57
C ARG A 132 5.65 -9.78 -6.44
N ARG A 133 5.46 -11.09 -6.41
CA ARG A 133 4.41 -11.78 -7.17
C ARG A 133 3.01 -11.51 -6.61
N MET A 134 2.85 -11.42 -5.29
CA MET A 134 1.60 -10.99 -4.64
C MET A 134 1.32 -9.50 -4.85
N SER A 135 2.35 -8.67 -5.06
CA SER A 135 2.23 -7.24 -5.35
C SER A 135 2.04 -6.95 -6.86
N GLY A 136 2.16 -7.93 -7.72
CA GLY A 136 2.16 -7.82 -9.19
C GLY A 136 0.78 -7.89 -9.86
N GLY A 137 -0.26 -7.42 -9.19
CA GLY A 137 -1.62 -7.32 -9.74
C GLY A 137 -2.27 -5.99 -9.38
N GLY A 138 -1.85 -4.91 -10.03
CA GLY A 138 -2.47 -3.57 -9.85
C GLY A 138 -1.60 -2.63 -9.01
N SER A 139 -1.16 -1.58 -9.65
CA SER A 139 -0.61 -0.32 -9.14
C SER A 139 -0.84 -0.07 -7.63
N GLY A 140 0.07 -0.53 -6.76
CA GLY A 140 0.00 -0.25 -5.32
C GLY A 140 1.19 -0.86 -4.59
N GLY A 141 2.04 -0.01 -4.02
CA GLY A 141 3.18 -0.39 -3.16
C GLY A 141 2.78 -1.19 -1.90
N PRO A 142 3.69 -1.45 -0.94
CA PRO A 142 3.52 -2.37 0.20
C PRO A 142 2.45 -1.94 1.24
N GLY A 143 1.34 -1.33 0.78
CA GLY A 143 0.24 -0.82 1.60
C GLY A 143 -1.05 -1.63 1.54
N GLY A 144 -1.10 -2.81 0.88
CA GLY A 144 -2.36 -3.54 0.69
C GLY A 144 -3.09 -3.95 1.98
N VAL A 145 -2.38 -4.18 3.06
CA VAL A 145 -2.97 -4.50 4.37
C VAL A 145 -3.50 -3.26 5.09
N PHE A 146 -2.98 -2.06 4.77
CA PHE A 146 -3.39 -0.79 5.37
C PHE A 146 -4.53 -0.07 4.63
N ASN A 147 -5.01 -0.61 3.50
CA ASN A 147 -6.09 0.00 2.72
C ASN A 147 -7.50 -0.35 3.20
N VAL A 148 -7.65 -1.17 4.23
CA VAL A 148 -8.96 -1.61 4.76
C VAL A 148 -9.81 -0.44 5.27
N GLY A 149 -9.18 0.63 5.74
CA GLY A 149 -9.85 1.83 6.25
C GLY A 149 -10.07 2.95 5.22
N LYS A 150 -9.67 2.78 3.95
CA LYS A 150 -9.91 3.82 2.95
C LYS A 150 -11.36 3.82 2.48
N SER A 151 -11.90 5.02 2.31
CA SER A 151 -13.24 5.21 1.76
C SER A 151 -13.34 4.63 0.36
N LYS A 152 -14.41 3.86 0.11
CA LYS A 152 -14.80 3.38 -1.23
C LYS A 152 -15.72 4.38 -1.94
N ALA A 153 -15.72 5.66 -1.53
CA ALA A 153 -16.54 6.67 -2.11
C ALA A 153 -16.35 6.71 -3.63
N GLN A 154 -17.46 6.67 -4.36
CA GLN A 154 -17.44 6.92 -5.78
C GLN A 154 -17.30 8.42 -6.00
N LEU A 155 -16.13 8.84 -6.45
CA LEU A 155 -15.87 10.23 -6.80
C LEU A 155 -16.29 10.47 -8.26
N PHE A 156 -17.23 11.38 -8.44
CA PHE A 156 -17.57 11.93 -9.75
C PHE A 156 -16.92 13.30 -9.88
N GLU A 157 -15.81 13.38 -10.60
CA GLU A 157 -15.05 14.62 -10.76
C GLU A 157 -15.75 15.63 -11.68
N LYS A 158 -15.44 16.91 -11.48
CA LYS A 158 -15.89 18.02 -12.32
C LYS A 158 -15.50 17.77 -13.78
N GLY A 159 -16.50 17.66 -14.66
CA GLY A 159 -16.31 17.46 -16.11
C GLY A 159 -16.28 16.00 -16.60
N GLY A 160 -16.34 15.00 -15.72
CA GLY A 160 -16.16 13.60 -16.14
C GLY A 160 -17.41 12.72 -16.18
N ALA A 161 -18.45 12.91 -15.38
CA ALA A 161 -19.50 11.92 -15.26
C ALA A 161 -20.93 12.41 -14.91
N ILE A 162 -21.11 13.52 -14.21
CA ILE A 162 -22.47 13.94 -13.88
C ILE A 162 -22.96 14.95 -14.92
N LYS A 163 -23.63 14.44 -15.97
CA LYS A 163 -24.37 15.23 -16.92
C LYS A 163 -25.82 15.47 -16.46
N ILE A 164 -26.19 14.95 -15.28
CA ILE A 164 -27.54 15.03 -14.73
C ILE A 164 -27.73 16.40 -14.12
N THR A 165 -28.78 17.10 -14.58
CA THR A 165 -29.20 18.43 -14.12
C THR A 165 -30.67 18.40 -13.68
N PHE A 166 -31.20 19.51 -13.18
CA PHE A 166 -32.62 19.60 -12.83
C PHE A 166 -33.56 19.33 -14.02
N LYS A 167 -33.09 19.43 -15.26
CA LYS A 167 -33.87 19.09 -16.48
C LYS A 167 -34.12 17.58 -16.61
N ASP A 168 -33.29 16.76 -15.97
CA ASP A 168 -33.40 15.30 -15.99
C ASP A 168 -34.22 14.77 -14.80
N VAL A 169 -34.53 15.62 -13.83
CA VAL A 169 -35.41 15.33 -12.71
C VAL A 169 -36.77 15.85 -13.01
N ALA A 170 -37.74 14.99 -13.24
CA ALA A 170 -39.13 15.36 -13.45
C ALA A 170 -39.85 15.55 -12.13
N GLY A 171 -40.83 16.46 -12.07
CA GLY A 171 -41.56 16.79 -10.84
C GLY A 171 -40.67 17.35 -9.73
N LEU A 172 -41.06 17.12 -8.49
CA LEU A 172 -40.32 17.53 -7.27
C LEU A 172 -40.13 19.06 -7.21
N ALA A 173 -41.12 19.85 -7.59
CA ALA A 173 -40.99 21.30 -7.69
C ALA A 173 -40.57 21.96 -6.38
N GLU A 174 -41.22 21.58 -5.26
CA GLU A 174 -40.89 22.08 -3.92
C GLU A 174 -39.48 21.69 -3.48
N ALA A 175 -39.14 20.40 -3.62
CA ALA A 175 -37.80 19.92 -3.25
C ALA A 175 -36.69 20.56 -4.10
N LYS A 176 -36.95 20.82 -5.41
CA LYS A 176 -36.02 21.55 -6.28
C LYS A 176 -35.81 22.97 -5.81
N GLN A 177 -36.85 23.66 -5.45
CA GLN A 177 -36.77 25.04 -4.95
C GLN A 177 -35.94 25.12 -3.66
N GLU A 178 -36.12 24.16 -2.73
CA GLU A 178 -35.34 24.12 -1.50
C GLU A 178 -33.84 23.82 -1.73
N VAL A 179 -33.52 22.94 -2.69
CA VAL A 179 -32.13 22.64 -3.00
C VAL A 179 -31.46 23.68 -3.91
N GLU A 180 -32.25 24.56 -4.56
CA GLU A 180 -31.71 25.62 -5.42
C GLU A 180 -30.85 26.61 -4.63
N GLU A 181 -31.20 26.90 -3.38
CA GLU A 181 -30.36 27.70 -2.48
C GLU A 181 -28.99 27.07 -2.25
N ILE A 182 -28.94 25.74 -2.18
CA ILE A 182 -27.68 25.00 -2.03
C ILE A 182 -26.83 25.11 -3.31
N VAL A 183 -27.47 25.04 -4.47
CA VAL A 183 -26.81 25.21 -5.78
C VAL A 183 -26.24 26.61 -5.92
N GLU A 184 -27.05 27.64 -5.62
CA GLU A 184 -26.60 29.04 -5.69
C GLU A 184 -25.40 29.29 -4.77
N PHE A 185 -25.47 28.79 -3.55
CA PHE A 185 -24.36 28.90 -2.62
C PHE A 185 -23.08 28.24 -3.17
N LEU A 186 -23.17 27.04 -3.74
CA LEU A 186 -21.98 26.34 -4.31
C LEU A 186 -21.42 27.06 -5.54
N LYS A 187 -22.28 27.77 -6.30
CA LYS A 187 -21.85 28.58 -7.44
C LYS A 187 -21.18 29.88 -7.02
N GLU A 188 -21.77 30.59 -6.04
CA GLU A 188 -21.33 31.92 -5.58
C GLU A 188 -21.21 32.03 -4.06
N PRO A 189 -20.25 31.31 -3.42
CA PRO A 189 -20.16 31.28 -1.96
C PRO A 189 -19.85 32.66 -1.33
N GLN A 190 -19.15 33.52 -2.04
CA GLN A 190 -18.78 34.86 -1.53
C GLN A 190 -19.99 35.75 -1.29
N LYS A 191 -21.00 35.70 -2.16
CA LYS A 191 -22.23 36.48 -2.03
C LYS A 191 -22.94 36.27 -0.68
N TYR A 192 -22.92 35.02 -0.19
CA TYR A 192 -23.57 34.67 1.08
C TYR A 192 -22.67 35.02 2.29
N THR A 193 -21.35 34.88 2.16
CA THR A 193 -20.44 35.27 3.22
C THR A 193 -20.37 36.75 3.48
N ASP A 194 -20.44 37.57 2.42
CA ASP A 194 -20.40 39.03 2.52
C ASP A 194 -21.68 39.59 3.19
N LEU A 195 -22.80 38.89 3.03
CA LEU A 195 -24.07 39.22 3.68
C LEU A 195 -24.18 38.70 5.12
N GLY A 196 -23.14 38.01 5.63
CA GLY A 196 -23.15 37.39 6.97
C GLY A 196 -24.10 36.20 7.12
N GLY A 197 -24.55 35.63 6.01
CA GLY A 197 -25.44 34.47 5.97
C GLY A 197 -24.72 33.20 6.55
N LYS A 198 -25.47 32.44 7.32
CA LYS A 198 -25.01 31.11 7.76
C LYS A 198 -25.41 30.08 6.71
N ILE A 199 -24.44 29.40 6.18
CA ILE A 199 -24.61 28.37 5.18
C ILE A 199 -25.03 27.06 5.84
N PRO A 200 -26.06 26.37 5.34
CA PRO A 200 -26.41 25.04 5.83
C PRO A 200 -25.24 24.09 5.55
N LYS A 201 -24.72 23.44 6.59
CA LYS A 201 -23.63 22.45 6.42
C LYS A 201 -24.12 21.15 5.83
N GLY A 202 -25.41 20.85 6.02
CA GLY A 202 -26.02 19.63 5.50
C GLY A 202 -27.52 19.73 5.36
N ALA A 203 -28.06 18.96 4.41
CA ALA A 203 -29.48 18.77 4.23
C ALA A 203 -29.83 17.27 4.15
N LEU A 204 -31.00 16.93 4.67
CA LEU A 204 -31.52 15.57 4.72
C LEU A 204 -32.70 15.44 3.75
N LEU A 205 -32.58 14.57 2.75
CA LEU A 205 -33.65 14.19 1.83
C LEU A 205 -34.49 13.09 2.48
N VAL A 206 -35.74 13.37 2.77
CA VAL A 206 -36.65 12.46 3.47
C VAL A 206 -37.79 12.08 2.55
N GLY A 207 -38.11 10.79 2.45
CA GLY A 207 -39.28 10.37 1.68
C GLY A 207 -39.29 8.86 1.38
N PRO A 208 -40.36 8.35 0.79
CA PRO A 208 -40.50 6.94 0.45
C PRO A 208 -39.40 6.45 -0.50
N PRO A 209 -39.12 5.13 -0.54
CA PRO A 209 -38.21 4.59 -1.53
C PRO A 209 -38.70 4.80 -2.96
N GLY A 210 -37.76 5.01 -3.91
CA GLY A 210 -38.09 5.20 -5.32
C GLY A 210 -38.56 6.60 -5.72
N THR A 211 -38.59 7.58 -4.80
CA THR A 211 -39.03 8.96 -5.12
C THR A 211 -37.94 9.82 -5.78
N GLY A 212 -36.75 9.30 -6.04
CA GLY A 212 -35.72 10.02 -6.78
C GLY A 212 -34.71 10.80 -5.93
N LYS A 213 -34.62 10.58 -4.62
CA LYS A 213 -33.67 11.29 -3.70
C LYS A 213 -32.24 11.28 -4.19
N THR A 214 -31.73 10.11 -4.57
CA THR A 214 -30.36 9.96 -5.10
C THR A 214 -30.18 10.70 -6.44
N LEU A 215 -31.21 10.69 -7.29
CA LEU A 215 -31.20 11.41 -8.57
C LEU A 215 -31.18 12.93 -8.34
N LEU A 216 -32.02 13.42 -7.40
CA LEU A 216 -32.03 14.84 -7.01
C LEU A 216 -30.68 15.30 -6.49
N ALA A 217 -30.03 14.51 -5.59
CA ALA A 217 -28.70 14.83 -5.06
C ALA A 217 -27.64 14.94 -6.17
N LYS A 218 -27.68 14.03 -7.15
CA LYS A 218 -26.80 14.10 -8.34
C LYS A 218 -27.10 15.33 -9.19
N ALA A 219 -28.37 15.68 -9.37
CA ALA A 219 -28.77 16.86 -10.15
C ALA A 219 -28.29 18.15 -9.49
N VAL A 220 -28.33 18.26 -8.15
CA VAL A 220 -27.77 19.38 -7.39
C VAL A 220 -26.30 19.57 -7.71
N ALA A 221 -25.52 18.49 -7.67
CA ALA A 221 -24.07 18.53 -7.96
C ALA A 221 -23.80 18.90 -9.44
N GLY A 222 -24.58 18.34 -10.36
CA GLY A 222 -24.46 18.65 -11.79
C GLY A 222 -24.85 20.09 -12.11
N GLU A 223 -25.89 20.60 -11.48
CA GLU A 223 -26.35 22.00 -11.64
C GLU A 223 -25.35 23.00 -11.05
N ALA A 224 -24.76 22.65 -9.89
CA ALA A 224 -23.68 23.43 -9.26
C ALA A 224 -22.32 23.26 -9.95
N ASN A 225 -22.17 22.26 -10.79
CA ASN A 225 -20.90 21.88 -11.45
C ASN A 225 -19.74 21.68 -10.46
N VAL A 226 -19.98 20.93 -9.39
CA VAL A 226 -19.01 20.61 -8.35
C VAL A 226 -18.77 19.10 -8.25
N PRO A 227 -17.61 18.65 -7.71
CA PRO A 227 -17.36 17.26 -7.43
C PRO A 227 -18.41 16.64 -6.49
N PHE A 228 -18.74 15.37 -6.75
CA PHE A 228 -19.75 14.63 -6.01
C PHE A 228 -19.18 13.34 -5.47
N PHE A 229 -19.19 13.18 -4.15
CA PHE A 229 -18.79 11.95 -3.46
C PHE A 229 -20.07 11.21 -3.07
N SER A 230 -20.22 9.96 -3.48
CA SER A 230 -21.38 9.15 -3.16
C SER A 230 -20.99 7.88 -2.41
N LEU A 231 -21.64 7.65 -1.24
CA LEU A 231 -21.54 6.42 -0.47
C LEU A 231 -22.91 5.99 0.01
N ALA A 232 -23.07 4.68 0.24
CA ALA A 232 -24.19 4.15 1.00
C ALA A 232 -23.87 4.15 2.49
N GLY A 233 -24.84 4.37 3.35
CA GLY A 233 -24.68 4.27 4.80
C GLY A 233 -24.19 2.88 5.25
N SER A 234 -24.57 1.83 4.53
CA SER A 234 -24.07 0.46 4.73
C SER A 234 -22.55 0.32 4.54
N ASP A 235 -21.93 1.15 3.69
CA ASP A 235 -20.47 1.11 3.44
C ASP A 235 -19.66 1.50 4.68
N PHE A 236 -20.27 2.14 5.64
CA PHE A 236 -19.65 2.49 6.92
C PHE A 236 -19.82 1.42 7.99
N VAL A 237 -20.72 0.45 7.79
CA VAL A 237 -20.99 -0.62 8.75
C VAL A 237 -20.14 -1.83 8.39
N GLU A 238 -19.05 -2.01 9.13
CA GLU A 238 -18.12 -3.12 8.95
C GLU A 238 -18.05 -3.97 10.23
N MET A 239 -17.60 -5.22 10.09
CA MET A 239 -17.43 -6.14 11.23
C MET A 239 -16.16 -5.83 12.05
N PHE A 240 -15.22 -5.03 11.49
CA PHE A 240 -13.96 -4.73 12.16
C PHE A 240 -14.01 -3.39 12.86
N VAL A 241 -13.60 -3.38 14.12
CA VAL A 241 -13.61 -2.18 14.98
C VAL A 241 -12.73 -1.07 14.39
N GLY A 242 -13.27 0.15 14.31
CA GLY A 242 -12.56 1.35 13.86
C GLY A 242 -12.50 1.56 12.35
N VAL A 243 -12.91 0.59 11.53
CA VAL A 243 -12.87 0.69 10.06
C VAL A 243 -13.87 1.70 9.56
N GLY A 244 -15.12 1.69 10.08
CA GLY A 244 -16.15 2.64 9.72
C GLY A 244 -15.76 4.08 10.03
N ALA A 245 -15.27 4.32 11.25
CA ALA A 245 -14.77 5.63 11.67
C ALA A 245 -13.57 6.11 10.84
N SER A 246 -12.68 5.21 10.43
CA SER A 246 -11.56 5.54 9.54
C SER A 246 -12.02 5.95 8.14
N ARG A 247 -13.03 5.26 7.58
CA ARG A 247 -13.62 5.62 6.29
C ARG A 247 -14.31 6.98 6.33
N VAL A 248 -15.00 7.31 7.42
CA VAL A 248 -15.58 8.63 7.61
C VAL A 248 -14.49 9.70 7.56
N ARG A 249 -13.42 9.55 8.34
CA ARG A 249 -12.29 10.52 8.33
C ARG A 249 -11.66 10.68 6.95
N ASP A 250 -11.44 9.58 6.26
CA ASP A 250 -10.83 9.59 4.93
C ASP A 250 -11.73 10.29 3.89
N LEU A 251 -13.04 10.00 3.90
CA LEU A 251 -14.04 10.67 3.06
C LEU A 251 -14.03 12.19 3.27
N PHE A 252 -14.10 12.62 4.53
CA PHE A 252 -14.16 14.05 4.85
C PHE A 252 -12.84 14.77 4.54
N LYS A 253 -11.70 14.08 4.68
CA LYS A 253 -10.39 14.59 4.25
C LYS A 253 -10.37 14.82 2.73
N GLN A 254 -10.79 13.83 1.94
CA GLN A 254 -10.87 13.95 0.48
C GLN A 254 -11.83 15.06 0.04
N ALA A 255 -12.98 15.19 0.72
CA ALA A 255 -13.93 16.25 0.45
C ALA A 255 -13.34 17.64 0.72
N LYS A 256 -12.61 17.82 1.80
CA LYS A 256 -11.88 19.08 2.10
C LYS A 256 -10.86 19.43 1.03
N GLU A 257 -10.14 18.45 0.52
CA GLU A 257 -9.13 18.64 -0.54
C GLU A 257 -9.75 19.01 -1.90
N LYS A 258 -11.02 18.62 -2.14
CA LYS A 258 -11.76 18.84 -3.40
C LYS A 258 -12.84 19.92 -3.27
N ALA A 259 -12.85 20.71 -2.23
CA ALA A 259 -13.84 21.79 -2.04
C ALA A 259 -13.72 22.86 -3.15
N PRO A 260 -14.85 23.45 -3.65
CA PRO A 260 -16.22 23.16 -3.25
C PRO A 260 -16.73 21.82 -3.78
N CYS A 261 -17.45 21.04 -2.96
CA CYS A 261 -17.96 19.72 -3.34
C CYS A 261 -19.21 19.33 -2.54
N ILE A 262 -19.89 18.28 -3.01
CA ILE A 262 -21.01 17.65 -2.30
C ILE A 262 -20.60 16.25 -1.86
N VAL A 263 -20.86 15.92 -0.59
CA VAL A 263 -20.80 14.56 -0.04
C VAL A 263 -22.22 14.06 0.12
N PHE A 264 -22.56 12.97 -0.56
CA PHE A 264 -23.87 12.35 -0.49
C PHE A 264 -23.79 11.00 0.23
N ILE A 265 -24.62 10.83 1.25
CA ILE A 265 -24.74 9.59 2.02
C ILE A 265 -26.15 9.05 1.83
N ASP A 266 -26.29 7.99 1.04
CA ASP A 266 -27.57 7.32 0.85
C ASP A 266 -27.84 6.39 2.02
N GLU A 267 -29.12 6.18 2.35
CA GLU A 267 -29.55 5.29 3.44
C GLU A 267 -28.83 5.59 4.77
N ILE A 268 -28.76 6.87 5.15
CA ILE A 268 -28.04 7.30 6.38
C ILE A 268 -28.53 6.58 7.64
N ASP A 269 -29.74 6.05 7.66
CA ASP A 269 -30.31 5.29 8.75
C ASP A 269 -29.59 3.94 9.02
N ALA A 270 -28.77 3.48 8.06
CA ALA A 270 -27.89 2.35 8.31
C ALA A 270 -26.86 2.65 9.43
N VAL A 271 -26.34 3.86 9.50
CA VAL A 271 -25.36 4.32 10.51
C VAL A 271 -26.03 5.15 11.59
N GLY A 272 -26.96 6.02 11.19
CA GLY A 272 -27.54 7.07 12.00
C GLY A 272 -28.70 6.66 12.91
N ARG A 273 -28.98 5.38 13.07
CA ARG A 273 -30.12 4.92 13.90
C ARG A 273 -29.88 5.26 15.38
N ALA A 274 -30.93 5.78 16.04
CA ALA A 274 -30.94 6.05 17.48
C ALA A 274 -30.62 4.80 18.32
N ARG A 275 -30.01 5.01 19.47
CA ARG A 275 -29.61 3.95 20.42
C ARG A 275 -30.82 3.11 20.82
N GLY A 276 -30.75 1.81 20.63
CA GLY A 276 -31.75 0.89 21.14
C GLY A 276 -31.62 0.72 22.66
N LYS A 277 -32.75 0.56 23.36
CA LYS A 277 -32.79 0.37 24.82
C LYS A 277 -32.20 -0.99 25.30
N ASN A 278 -31.79 -1.89 24.40
CA ASN A 278 -31.24 -3.20 24.74
C ASN A 278 -29.74 -3.29 24.38
N PRO A 279 -28.83 -3.33 25.38
CA PRO A 279 -27.39 -3.42 25.15
C PRO A 279 -26.85 -4.83 24.81
N ALA A 280 -27.71 -5.82 24.55
CA ALA A 280 -27.32 -7.23 24.54
C ALA A 280 -26.70 -7.77 23.23
N MET A 281 -26.38 -6.93 22.23
CA MET A 281 -25.72 -7.38 20.99
C MET A 281 -24.55 -6.48 20.64
N GLY A 282 -23.34 -7.00 20.78
CA GLY A 282 -22.06 -6.32 20.54
C GLY A 282 -21.79 -5.77 19.13
N GLY A 283 -22.79 -5.73 18.25
CA GLY A 283 -22.72 -5.08 16.94
C GLY A 283 -23.09 -3.59 16.95
N ASN A 284 -23.53 -3.04 18.10
CA ASN A 284 -23.95 -1.65 18.20
C ASN A 284 -22.76 -0.68 18.44
N ASP A 285 -21.68 -1.14 19.07
CA ASP A 285 -20.56 -0.29 19.46
C ASP A 285 -19.83 0.29 18.25
N GLU A 286 -19.62 -0.51 17.20
CA GLU A 286 -18.94 -0.04 15.99
C GLU A 286 -19.77 0.98 15.21
N ARG A 287 -21.07 0.75 15.13
CA ARG A 287 -22.00 1.70 14.51
C ARG A 287 -22.03 3.01 15.28
N GLU A 288 -22.04 2.98 16.61
CA GLU A 288 -22.01 4.18 17.46
C GLU A 288 -20.68 4.93 17.30
N ASN A 289 -19.56 4.23 17.24
CA ASN A 289 -18.26 4.83 16.99
C ASN A 289 -18.22 5.55 15.64
N THR A 290 -18.77 4.91 14.60
CA THR A 290 -18.86 5.49 13.26
C THR A 290 -19.79 6.71 13.24
N LEU A 291 -20.95 6.64 13.88
CA LEU A 291 -21.87 7.76 14.02
C LEU A 291 -21.19 8.93 14.76
N ASN A 292 -20.55 8.67 15.90
CA ASN A 292 -19.85 9.69 16.66
C ASN A 292 -18.72 10.36 15.85
N GLN A 293 -18.00 9.58 15.03
CA GLN A 293 -17.00 10.12 14.13
C GLN A 293 -17.64 10.99 13.04
N LEU A 294 -18.77 10.57 12.46
CA LEU A 294 -19.51 11.37 11.49
C LEU A 294 -19.95 12.72 12.08
N LEU A 295 -20.52 12.70 13.28
CA LEU A 295 -20.93 13.92 13.99
C LEU A 295 -19.71 14.83 14.27
N THR A 296 -18.59 14.26 14.68
CA THR A 296 -17.35 15.02 14.93
C THR A 296 -16.82 15.67 13.67
N GLU A 297 -16.80 14.93 12.55
CA GLU A 297 -16.35 15.50 11.27
C GLU A 297 -17.28 16.61 10.78
N MET A 298 -18.62 16.45 10.91
CA MET A 298 -19.58 17.49 10.55
C MET A 298 -19.41 18.77 11.41
N ASP A 299 -19.16 18.60 12.69
CA ASP A 299 -18.92 19.74 13.59
C ASP A 299 -17.57 20.43 13.30
N GLY A 300 -16.58 19.64 12.87
CA GLY A 300 -15.24 20.12 12.52
C GLY A 300 -15.15 20.93 11.21
N PHE A 301 -16.25 21.07 10.46
CA PHE A 301 -16.29 21.98 9.32
C PHE A 301 -16.54 23.43 9.79
N GLY A 302 -15.69 24.34 9.35
CA GLY A 302 -15.99 25.77 9.40
C GLY A 302 -17.21 26.10 8.51
N SER A 303 -17.96 27.12 8.84
CA SER A 303 -19.14 27.57 8.06
C SER A 303 -18.83 27.90 6.59
N ASN A 304 -17.56 28.05 6.21
CA ASN A 304 -17.12 28.46 4.87
C ASN A 304 -16.23 27.42 4.18
N SER A 305 -16.31 26.14 4.56
CA SER A 305 -15.45 25.08 3.99
C SER A 305 -15.76 24.73 2.53
N GLY A 306 -16.88 25.18 1.98
CA GLY A 306 -17.33 24.83 0.63
C GLY A 306 -17.77 23.38 0.46
N VAL A 307 -17.86 22.61 1.55
CA VAL A 307 -18.35 21.23 1.54
C VAL A 307 -19.77 21.18 2.07
N ILE A 308 -20.68 20.64 1.29
CA ILE A 308 -22.07 20.41 1.70
C ILE A 308 -22.33 18.91 1.79
N ILE A 309 -22.99 18.50 2.86
CA ILE A 309 -23.34 17.10 3.10
C ILE A 309 -24.82 16.93 2.81
N LEU A 310 -25.16 16.13 1.82
CA LEU A 310 -26.51 15.68 1.56
C LEU A 310 -26.66 14.24 2.08
N ALA A 311 -27.72 13.95 2.79
CA ALA A 311 -28.03 12.58 3.18
C ALA A 311 -29.45 12.23 2.74
N ALA A 312 -29.72 10.96 2.49
CA ALA A 312 -31.04 10.47 2.17
C ALA A 312 -31.47 9.38 3.14
N THR A 313 -32.74 9.38 3.51
CA THR A 313 -33.37 8.33 4.30
C THR A 313 -34.82 8.13 3.92
N ASN A 314 -35.28 6.90 4.08
CA ASN A 314 -36.70 6.56 3.98
C ASN A 314 -37.40 6.58 5.37
N ARG A 315 -36.60 6.71 6.43
CA ARG A 315 -37.07 6.52 7.82
C ARG A 315 -36.44 7.53 8.76
N VAL A 316 -36.94 8.77 8.73
CA VAL A 316 -36.45 9.83 9.61
C VAL A 316 -36.74 9.54 11.09
N ASP A 317 -37.79 8.78 11.38
CA ASP A 317 -38.25 8.40 12.71
C ASP A 317 -37.22 7.58 13.50
N VAL A 318 -36.35 6.83 12.82
CA VAL A 318 -35.33 6.00 13.44
C VAL A 318 -33.98 6.70 13.64
N LEU A 319 -33.80 7.88 13.08
CA LEU A 319 -32.53 8.60 13.16
C LEU A 319 -32.25 9.15 14.56
N ASP A 320 -30.99 9.16 14.93
CA ASP A 320 -30.53 9.82 16.15
C ASP A 320 -30.76 11.34 16.04
N LYS A 321 -31.38 11.91 17.05
CA LYS A 321 -31.69 13.34 17.14
C LYS A 321 -30.43 14.21 17.07
N ALA A 322 -29.26 13.68 17.39
CA ALA A 322 -28.00 14.39 17.27
C ALA A 322 -27.66 14.75 15.82
N LEU A 323 -28.09 13.95 14.84
CA LEU A 323 -27.92 14.25 13.42
C LEU A 323 -28.76 15.44 12.95
N LEU A 324 -29.93 15.65 13.56
CA LEU A 324 -30.90 16.68 13.18
C LEU A 324 -30.70 18.01 13.89
N ARG A 325 -29.57 18.19 14.57
CA ARG A 325 -29.25 19.46 15.27
C ARG A 325 -28.69 20.50 14.31
N ALA A 326 -28.87 21.77 14.69
CA ALA A 326 -28.29 22.90 13.99
C ALA A 326 -26.79 22.74 13.76
N GLY A 327 -26.32 23.01 12.56
CA GLY A 327 -24.95 22.83 12.11
C GLY A 327 -24.62 21.41 11.62
N ARG A 328 -25.62 20.54 11.48
CA ARG A 328 -25.53 19.18 10.88
C ARG A 328 -26.59 19.08 9.79
N PHE A 329 -27.58 18.16 9.92
CA PHE A 329 -28.74 18.10 9.01
C PHE A 329 -29.89 18.93 9.57
N ASP A 330 -29.69 20.22 9.61
CA ASP A 330 -30.68 21.18 10.14
C ASP A 330 -31.81 21.48 9.18
N ARG A 331 -31.63 21.16 7.90
CA ARG A 331 -32.64 21.28 6.86
C ARG A 331 -33.12 19.90 6.40
N GLN A 332 -34.43 19.67 6.50
CA GLN A 332 -35.10 18.46 6.02
C GLN A 332 -35.91 18.80 4.78
N ILE A 333 -35.58 18.16 3.67
CA ILE A 333 -36.22 18.36 2.37
C ILE A 333 -37.07 17.13 2.09
N HIS A 334 -38.38 17.36 1.97
CA HIS A 334 -39.32 16.27 1.73
C HIS A 334 -39.39 15.96 0.23
N VAL A 335 -39.25 14.67 -0.08
CA VAL A 335 -39.28 14.11 -1.44
C VAL A 335 -40.44 13.10 -1.47
N ASP A 336 -41.62 13.61 -1.69
CA ASP A 336 -42.85 12.85 -1.62
C ASP A 336 -43.14 12.04 -2.89
N LEU A 337 -44.17 11.23 -2.87
CA LEU A 337 -44.65 10.52 -4.05
C LEU A 337 -45.21 11.52 -5.08
N PRO A 338 -44.89 11.34 -6.37
CA PRO A 338 -45.29 12.26 -7.41
C PRO A 338 -46.80 12.27 -7.59
N ASP A 339 -47.36 13.47 -7.76
CA ASP A 339 -48.75 13.69 -8.12
C ASP A 339 -49.05 13.26 -9.59
N LEU A 340 -50.26 13.45 -10.05
CA LEU A 340 -50.66 13.06 -11.41
C LEU A 340 -49.84 13.80 -12.48
N ASN A 341 -49.60 15.08 -12.29
CA ASN A 341 -48.87 15.91 -13.27
C ASN A 341 -47.38 15.57 -13.26
N GLU A 342 -46.82 15.43 -12.09
CA GLU A 342 -45.42 15.00 -11.93
C GLU A 342 -45.16 13.59 -12.49
N ARG A 343 -46.11 12.65 -12.34
CA ARG A 343 -46.03 11.33 -13.00
C ARG A 343 -46.00 11.44 -14.52
N LYS A 344 -46.79 12.36 -15.12
CA LYS A 344 -46.73 12.62 -16.58
C LYS A 344 -45.34 13.13 -16.99
N GLU A 345 -44.76 14.03 -16.20
CA GLU A 345 -43.41 14.54 -16.47
C GLU A 345 -42.36 13.42 -16.35
N VAL A 346 -42.45 12.56 -15.31
CA VAL A 346 -41.56 11.39 -15.11
C VAL A 346 -41.62 10.47 -16.33
N PHE A 347 -42.84 10.13 -16.78
CA PHE A 347 -43.03 9.37 -18.04
C PHE A 347 -42.40 10.08 -19.23
N GLY A 348 -42.60 11.39 -19.39
CA GLY A 348 -42.05 12.18 -20.47
C GLY A 348 -40.50 12.07 -20.51
N VAL A 349 -39.82 12.08 -19.36
CA VAL A 349 -38.36 11.91 -19.31
C VAL A 349 -37.94 10.49 -19.70
N HIS A 350 -38.60 9.45 -19.17
CA HIS A 350 -38.28 8.08 -19.47
C HIS A 350 -38.62 7.63 -20.89
N LEU A 351 -39.59 8.26 -21.53
CA LEU A 351 -40.00 7.94 -22.88
C LEU A 351 -39.18 8.65 -23.96
N ARG A 352 -38.40 9.69 -23.62
CA ARG A 352 -37.52 10.39 -24.59
C ARG A 352 -36.64 9.48 -25.45
N PRO A 353 -35.99 8.43 -24.91
CA PRO A 353 -35.13 7.54 -25.71
C PRO A 353 -35.92 6.47 -26.50
N ILE A 354 -37.25 6.37 -26.29
CA ILE A 354 -38.07 5.29 -26.84
C ILE A 354 -38.88 5.83 -28.03
N LYS A 355 -38.87 5.14 -29.17
CA LYS A 355 -39.79 5.42 -30.27
C LYS A 355 -41.15 4.85 -29.91
N ILE A 356 -42.11 5.72 -29.70
CA ILE A 356 -43.49 5.38 -29.38
C ILE A 356 -44.33 5.56 -30.63
N ASP A 357 -45.28 4.63 -30.87
CA ASP A 357 -46.26 4.74 -31.94
C ASP A 357 -47.27 5.85 -31.61
N ASP A 358 -47.62 6.67 -32.59
CA ASP A 358 -48.52 7.83 -32.43
C ASP A 358 -49.92 7.45 -31.96
N THR A 359 -50.29 6.18 -32.10
CA THR A 359 -51.59 5.66 -31.64
C THR A 359 -51.62 5.35 -30.13
N VAL A 360 -50.48 5.33 -29.46
CA VAL A 360 -50.37 4.94 -28.03
C VAL A 360 -50.49 6.18 -27.15
N ALA A 361 -51.66 6.38 -26.56
CA ALA A 361 -51.87 7.40 -25.54
C ALA A 361 -51.29 6.96 -24.17
N VAL A 362 -49.95 6.86 -24.10
CA VAL A 362 -49.20 6.33 -22.93
C VAL A 362 -49.59 7.02 -21.62
N SER A 363 -49.78 8.33 -21.67
CA SER A 363 -50.19 9.10 -20.49
C SER A 363 -51.58 8.75 -19.98
N TYR A 364 -52.43 8.23 -20.84
CA TYR A 364 -53.79 7.85 -20.46
C TYR A 364 -53.90 6.42 -19.94
N THR A 365 -53.24 5.47 -20.57
CA THR A 365 -53.35 4.05 -20.23
C THR A 365 -52.65 3.70 -18.92
N HIS A 366 -51.51 4.30 -18.61
CA HIS A 366 -50.72 3.97 -17.42
C HIS A 366 -51.01 4.86 -16.20
N LEU A 367 -51.56 6.04 -16.37
CA LEU A 367 -51.88 6.93 -15.25
C LEU A 367 -53.27 6.73 -14.69
N THR A 368 -54.19 6.12 -15.48
CA THR A 368 -55.60 5.89 -15.11
C THR A 368 -55.91 4.47 -14.67
N LEU A 369 -54.95 3.56 -14.70
CA LEU A 369 -55.13 2.21 -14.13
C LEU A 369 -55.49 2.32 -12.65
N PRO A 370 -56.60 1.75 -12.19
CA PRO A 370 -56.94 1.75 -10.79
C PRO A 370 -55.84 1.03 -10.04
N THR A 371 -55.27 1.69 -9.04
CA THR A 371 -54.42 1.01 -8.06
C THR A 371 -55.25 -0.04 -7.35
N ILE A 372 -55.16 -1.28 -7.76
CA ILE A 372 -55.73 -2.38 -6.99
C ILE A 372 -54.90 -2.42 -5.70
N ARG A 373 -55.48 -1.88 -4.62
CA ARG A 373 -54.99 -2.13 -3.28
C ARG A 373 -55.30 -3.61 -2.99
N LEU A 374 -54.34 -4.46 -3.03
CA LEU A 374 -54.37 -5.74 -2.35
C LEU A 374 -54.12 -5.55 -0.87
#